data_f943a1bd33c0007ab94bb87c7b217171
#
_entry.id   f943a1bd33c0007ab94bb87c7b217171
#
_cell.length_a   1.000
_cell.length_b   1.000
_cell.length_c   1.000
_cell.angle_alpha   90.00
_cell.angle_beta   90.00
_cell.angle_gamma   90.00
#
_symmetry.space_group_name_H-M   'P 1'
#
loop_
_entity.id
_entity.type
_entity.pdbx_description
1 polymer ?
#
loop_
_entity_poly.entity_id
_entity_poly.type
_entity_poly.pdbx_seq_one_letter_code
_entity_poly.pdbx_strand_id
1 'polypeptide(L)'
;MSLINTQVKPFTANAFHNGKFVQVSDADLKGKWSVVIFMPAAFTFNCPTEVEDAAKHYAEFQKAGAEVYIVTTDTHFSHKVWHETSPAVGQAQFPLVGDPTHQLTRAFDVHIDEEGLALRGTFIINPDGVIKTLEIHDNAIARDVTETLRKLKAAQYVASHPGEVCPAKWNEGAKTLAPSLDLVGKI
;
A
#
# COMPACT_ATOMS: atom_id res chain seq x y z
N MET A 1 -7.86 17.85 1.96
CA MET A 1 -8.36 17.21 3.22
C MET A 1 -7.69 15.85 3.33
N SER A 2 -7.24 15.43 4.52
CA SER A 2 -6.57 14.12 4.67
C SER A 2 -7.50 12.96 4.35
N LEU A 3 -6.97 11.92 3.69
CA LEU A 3 -7.70 10.67 3.42
C LEU A 3 -7.74 9.73 4.64
N ILE A 4 -7.04 10.03 5.72
CA ILE A 4 -7.04 9.22 6.94
C ILE A 4 -8.46 9.13 7.52
N ASN A 5 -8.86 7.90 7.87
CA ASN A 5 -10.20 7.54 8.37
C ASN A 5 -11.33 7.77 7.35
N THR A 6 -11.02 7.87 6.05
CA THR A 6 -12.04 7.89 5.00
C THR A 6 -12.17 6.52 4.34
N GLN A 7 -13.33 6.24 3.77
CA GLN A 7 -13.58 5.05 2.94
C GLN A 7 -12.87 5.17 1.60
N VAL A 8 -12.30 4.08 1.12
CA VAL A 8 -11.85 3.97 -0.26
C VAL A 8 -13.05 4.18 -1.19
N LYS A 9 -12.88 5.06 -2.18
CA LYS A 9 -13.92 5.31 -3.18
C LYS A 9 -14.11 4.09 -4.09
N PRO A 10 -15.33 3.84 -4.58
CA PRO A 10 -15.57 2.75 -5.53
C PRO A 10 -14.68 2.86 -6.77
N PHE A 11 -14.07 1.74 -7.16
CA PHE A 11 -13.30 1.62 -8.40
C PHE A 11 -13.35 0.20 -8.93
N THR A 12 -12.99 0.06 -10.20
CA THR A 12 -12.68 -1.21 -10.85
C THR A 12 -11.52 -0.98 -11.81
N ALA A 13 -10.47 -1.79 -11.70
CA ALA A 13 -9.28 -1.70 -12.52
C ALA A 13 -8.83 -3.08 -13.00
N ASN A 14 -8.17 -3.14 -14.15
CA ASN A 14 -7.56 -4.37 -14.64
C ASN A 14 -6.16 -4.53 -14.05
N ALA A 15 -5.78 -5.76 -13.74
CA ALA A 15 -4.48 -6.10 -13.19
C ALA A 15 -3.87 -7.33 -13.88
N PHE A 16 -2.56 -7.45 -13.79
CA PHE A 16 -1.84 -8.69 -14.05
C PHE A 16 -1.52 -9.37 -12.71
N HIS A 17 -1.88 -10.65 -12.58
CA HIS A 17 -1.67 -11.40 -11.35
C HIS A 17 -1.52 -12.90 -11.66
N ASN A 18 -0.42 -13.50 -11.22
CA ASN A 18 -0.18 -14.94 -11.34
C ASN A 18 -0.39 -15.49 -12.78
N GLY A 19 0.17 -14.79 -13.76
CA GLY A 19 0.10 -15.19 -15.18
C GLY A 19 -1.26 -14.91 -15.86
N LYS A 20 -2.19 -14.22 -15.20
CA LYS A 20 -3.54 -13.94 -15.71
C LYS A 20 -3.88 -12.45 -15.64
N PHE A 21 -4.79 -12.03 -16.50
CA PHE A 21 -5.48 -10.76 -16.34
C PHE A 21 -6.70 -10.95 -15.43
N VAL A 22 -6.80 -10.10 -14.43
CA VAL A 22 -7.88 -10.11 -13.44
C VAL A 22 -8.44 -8.70 -13.26
N GLN A 23 -9.63 -8.59 -12.68
CA GLN A 23 -10.15 -7.31 -12.19
C GLN A 23 -9.90 -7.19 -10.70
N VAL A 24 -9.57 -5.98 -10.26
CA VAL A 24 -9.46 -5.57 -8.86
C VAL A 24 -10.40 -4.40 -8.63
N SER A 25 -11.14 -4.42 -7.53
CA SER A 25 -12.11 -3.40 -7.15
C SER A 25 -11.95 -2.98 -5.69
N ASP A 26 -12.67 -1.96 -5.26
CA ASP A 26 -12.74 -1.58 -3.84
C ASP A 26 -13.30 -2.71 -2.96
N ALA A 27 -14.11 -3.61 -3.51
CA ALA A 27 -14.62 -4.77 -2.78
C ALA A 27 -13.48 -5.76 -2.41
N ASP A 28 -12.46 -5.89 -3.25
CA ASP A 28 -11.30 -6.75 -3.00
C ASP A 28 -10.41 -6.22 -1.86
N LEU A 29 -10.52 -4.94 -1.53
CA LEU A 29 -9.80 -4.31 -0.41
C LEU A 29 -10.53 -4.51 0.94
N LYS A 30 -11.72 -5.11 0.96
CA LYS A 30 -12.53 -5.33 2.16
C LYS A 30 -12.43 -6.76 2.67
N GLY A 31 -12.76 -6.97 3.95
CA GLY A 31 -12.71 -8.29 4.60
C GLY A 31 -11.29 -8.74 4.99
N LYS A 32 -10.26 -8.00 4.63
CA LYS A 32 -8.85 -8.23 4.98
C LYS A 32 -8.13 -6.89 5.05
N TRP A 33 -6.94 -6.87 5.63
CA TRP A 33 -6.05 -5.72 5.51
C TRP A 33 -5.52 -5.63 4.09
N SER A 34 -5.36 -4.43 3.57
CA SER A 34 -4.84 -4.18 2.23
C SER A 34 -3.78 -3.09 2.25
N VAL A 35 -2.71 -3.30 1.49
CA VAL A 35 -1.63 -2.33 1.28
C VAL A 35 -1.61 -1.96 -0.18
N VAL A 36 -1.97 -0.72 -0.50
CA VAL A 36 -1.97 -0.20 -1.87
C VAL A 36 -0.76 0.70 -2.04
N ILE A 37 0.11 0.36 -3.00
CA ILE A 37 1.38 1.01 -3.26
C ILE A 37 1.34 1.61 -4.66
N PHE A 38 1.26 2.93 -4.74
CA PHE A 38 1.36 3.66 -6.01
C PHE A 38 2.82 3.95 -6.34
N MET A 39 3.14 3.87 -7.61
CA MET A 39 4.43 4.27 -8.17
C MET A 39 4.25 4.87 -9.56
N PRO A 40 5.20 5.69 -10.05
CA PRO A 40 5.02 6.48 -11.29
C PRO A 40 4.64 5.65 -12.51
N ALA A 41 5.52 4.74 -12.92
CA ALA A 41 5.32 3.94 -14.13
C ALA A 41 6.18 2.67 -14.13
N ALA A 42 5.73 1.68 -14.91
CA ALA A 42 6.52 0.50 -15.24
C ALA A 42 7.78 0.89 -16.06
N PHE A 43 8.78 0.01 -16.08
CA PHE A 43 10.02 0.17 -16.85
C PHE A 43 10.87 1.40 -16.50
N THR A 44 10.70 1.98 -15.30
CA THR A 44 11.52 3.09 -14.79
C THR A 44 12.68 2.57 -13.91
N PHE A 45 13.27 3.43 -13.06
CA PHE A 45 14.52 3.12 -12.36
C PHE A 45 14.30 2.63 -10.92
N ASN A 46 13.61 3.41 -10.08
CA ASN A 46 13.34 3.05 -8.69
C ASN A 46 12.19 2.04 -8.54
N CYS A 47 11.19 2.08 -9.44
CA CYS A 47 10.00 1.24 -9.30
C CYS A 47 10.30 -0.26 -9.26
N PRO A 48 11.21 -0.82 -10.09
CA PRO A 48 11.57 -2.23 -9.99
C PRO A 48 12.16 -2.62 -8.63
N THR A 49 12.93 -1.73 -8.00
CA THR A 49 13.54 -1.99 -6.69
C THR A 49 12.50 -2.07 -5.58
N GLU A 50 11.46 -1.22 -5.64
CA GLU A 50 10.35 -1.25 -4.68
C GLU A 50 9.46 -2.49 -4.86
N VAL A 51 9.24 -2.93 -6.12
CA VAL A 51 8.51 -4.18 -6.41
C VAL A 51 9.27 -5.38 -5.87
N GLU A 52 10.59 -5.41 -6.06
CA GLU A 52 11.46 -6.49 -5.55
C GLU A 52 11.45 -6.53 -4.02
N ASP A 53 11.53 -5.37 -3.36
CA ASP A 53 11.49 -5.27 -1.89
C ASP A 53 10.12 -5.75 -1.37
N ALA A 54 9.02 -5.34 -1.98
CA ALA A 54 7.69 -5.84 -1.64
C ALA A 54 7.56 -7.35 -1.86
N ALA A 55 8.13 -7.89 -2.93
CA ALA A 55 8.09 -9.32 -3.21
C ALA A 55 8.88 -10.14 -2.17
N LYS A 56 10.04 -9.66 -1.73
CA LYS A 56 10.84 -10.30 -0.68
C LYS A 56 10.10 -10.39 0.66
N HIS A 57 9.23 -9.43 0.97
CA HIS A 57 8.47 -9.37 2.22
C HIS A 57 7.01 -9.83 2.07
N TYR A 58 6.59 -10.26 0.87
CA TYR A 58 5.18 -10.59 0.61
C TYR A 58 4.64 -11.68 1.54
N ALA A 59 5.42 -12.72 1.81
CA ALA A 59 5.03 -13.77 2.75
C ALA A 59 4.72 -13.25 4.18
N GLU A 60 5.41 -12.17 4.60
CA GLU A 60 5.15 -11.53 5.89
C GLU A 60 3.84 -10.75 5.88
N PHE A 61 3.51 -10.08 4.77
CA PHE A 61 2.19 -9.44 4.60
C PHE A 61 1.07 -10.47 4.64
N GLN A 62 1.22 -11.58 3.91
CA GLN A 62 0.23 -12.66 3.91
C GLN A 62 0.05 -13.28 5.32
N LYS A 63 1.14 -13.53 6.04
CA LYS A 63 1.11 -13.99 7.43
C LYS A 63 0.40 -13.01 8.36
N ALA A 64 0.52 -11.72 8.09
CA ALA A 64 -0.19 -10.66 8.79
C ALA A 64 -1.66 -10.49 8.30
N GLY A 65 -2.17 -11.35 7.42
CA GLY A 65 -3.53 -11.28 6.90
C GLY A 65 -3.77 -10.07 5.98
N ALA A 66 -2.74 -9.61 5.29
CA ALA A 66 -2.80 -8.48 4.38
C ALA A 66 -2.47 -8.86 2.94
N GLU A 67 -3.16 -8.23 1.98
CA GLU A 67 -2.85 -8.30 0.56
C GLU A 67 -2.15 -7.01 0.11
N VAL A 68 -1.21 -7.17 -0.83
CA VAL A 68 -0.46 -6.05 -1.43
C VAL A 68 -0.96 -5.83 -2.86
N TYR A 69 -1.16 -4.56 -3.22
CA TYR A 69 -1.53 -4.14 -4.58
C TYR A 69 -0.54 -3.06 -5.03
N ILE A 70 0.14 -3.29 -6.14
CA ILE A 70 0.98 -2.26 -6.76
C ILE A 70 0.22 -1.62 -7.91
N VAL A 71 0.19 -0.30 -7.96
CA VAL A 71 -0.56 0.49 -8.93
C VAL A 71 0.39 1.43 -9.68
N THR A 72 0.33 1.41 -11.01
CA THR A 72 0.92 2.45 -11.85
C THR A 72 -0.12 2.96 -12.84
N THR A 73 0.17 4.08 -13.51
CA THR A 73 -0.72 4.63 -14.56
C THR A 73 -0.64 3.86 -15.88
N ASP A 74 0.18 2.81 -15.95
CA ASP A 74 0.27 1.93 -17.12
C ASP A 74 -0.95 1.01 -17.26
N THR A 75 -1.02 0.30 -18.38
CA THR A 75 -2.00 -0.76 -18.59
C THR A 75 -1.54 -2.09 -17.97
N HIS A 76 -2.48 -2.97 -17.68
CA HIS A 76 -2.19 -4.35 -17.25
C HIS A 76 -1.40 -5.16 -18.30
N PHE A 77 -1.44 -4.78 -19.58
CA PHE A 77 -0.61 -5.37 -20.64
C PHE A 77 0.87 -4.99 -20.44
N SER A 78 1.16 -3.75 -20.11
CA SER A 78 2.51 -3.30 -19.75
C SER A 78 3.02 -4.05 -18.52
N HIS A 79 2.19 -4.24 -17.50
CA HIS A 79 2.56 -4.99 -16.29
C HIS A 79 2.90 -6.46 -16.59
N LYS A 80 2.16 -7.10 -17.49
CA LYS A 80 2.51 -8.46 -17.93
C LYS A 80 3.92 -8.53 -18.50
N VAL A 81 4.22 -7.65 -19.47
CA VAL A 81 5.56 -7.63 -20.09
C VAL A 81 6.64 -7.24 -19.08
N TRP A 82 6.36 -6.27 -18.22
CA TRP A 82 7.29 -5.84 -17.17
C TRP A 82 7.63 -7.00 -16.21
N HIS A 83 6.62 -7.76 -15.78
CA HIS A 83 6.80 -8.95 -14.95
C HIS A 83 7.63 -10.04 -15.67
N GLU A 84 7.37 -10.26 -16.96
CA GLU A 84 8.06 -11.32 -17.74
C GLU A 84 9.51 -10.96 -18.09
N THR A 85 9.85 -9.67 -18.18
CA THR A 85 11.16 -9.22 -18.68
C THR A 85 12.08 -8.68 -17.59
N SER A 86 11.55 -8.27 -16.44
CA SER A 86 12.34 -7.75 -15.32
C SER A 86 12.57 -8.83 -14.25
N PRO A 87 13.81 -9.26 -13.97
CA PRO A 87 14.08 -10.22 -12.89
C PRO A 87 13.60 -9.76 -11.51
N ALA A 88 13.63 -8.47 -11.23
CA ALA A 88 13.15 -7.87 -9.99
C ALA A 88 11.61 -7.98 -9.87
N VAL A 89 10.91 -7.54 -10.93
CA VAL A 89 9.44 -7.51 -10.95
C VAL A 89 8.84 -8.91 -11.12
N GLY A 90 9.54 -9.82 -11.80
CA GLY A 90 9.14 -11.22 -11.99
C GLY A 90 8.99 -12.01 -10.68
N GLN A 91 9.48 -11.48 -9.55
CA GLN A 91 9.29 -12.07 -8.23
C GLN A 91 7.92 -11.71 -7.60
N ALA A 92 7.18 -10.75 -8.16
CA ALA A 92 5.91 -10.30 -7.63
C ALA A 92 4.83 -11.38 -7.75
N GLN A 93 4.24 -11.76 -6.62
CA GLN A 93 3.11 -12.70 -6.53
C GLN A 93 1.80 -12.01 -6.15
N PHE A 94 1.78 -10.69 -6.11
CA PHE A 94 0.64 -9.83 -5.82
C PHE A 94 0.15 -9.14 -7.09
N PRO A 95 -1.08 -8.61 -7.12
CA PRO A 95 -1.63 -7.92 -8.27
C PRO A 95 -0.84 -6.67 -8.67
N LEU A 96 -0.47 -6.55 -9.94
CA LEU A 96 0.05 -5.36 -10.59
C LEU A 96 -1.12 -4.67 -11.30
N VAL A 97 -1.65 -3.63 -10.70
CA VAL A 97 -2.90 -2.95 -11.09
C VAL A 97 -2.60 -1.81 -12.04
N GLY A 98 -3.26 -1.79 -13.20
CA GLY A 98 -3.17 -0.70 -14.16
C GLY A 98 -4.23 0.38 -13.93
N ASP A 99 -3.81 1.64 -13.92
CA ASP A 99 -4.68 2.82 -13.79
C ASP A 99 -4.56 3.80 -14.98
N PRO A 100 -4.74 3.35 -16.25
CA PRO A 100 -4.58 4.21 -17.41
C PRO A 100 -5.66 5.30 -17.50
N THR A 101 -6.72 5.20 -16.74
CA THR A 101 -7.79 6.22 -16.63
C THR A 101 -7.52 7.25 -15.53
N HIS A 102 -6.47 7.04 -14.73
CA HIS A 102 -6.11 7.86 -13.57
C HIS A 102 -7.21 7.93 -12.49
N GLN A 103 -8.15 6.98 -12.49
CA GLN A 103 -9.22 6.93 -11.50
C GLN A 103 -8.67 6.67 -10.10
N LEU A 104 -7.76 5.70 -9.98
CA LEU A 104 -7.16 5.34 -8.69
C LEU A 104 -6.20 6.42 -8.19
N THR A 105 -5.28 6.88 -9.03
CA THR A 105 -4.30 7.90 -8.65
C THR A 105 -4.97 9.19 -8.19
N ARG A 106 -6.06 9.61 -8.83
CA ARG A 106 -6.87 10.76 -8.39
C ARG A 106 -7.67 10.48 -7.12
N ALA A 107 -8.24 9.28 -6.98
CA ALA A 107 -9.01 8.92 -5.79
C ALA A 107 -8.16 8.88 -4.52
N PHE A 108 -6.89 8.51 -4.66
CA PHE A 108 -5.91 8.44 -3.57
C PHE A 108 -5.03 9.69 -3.44
N ASP A 109 -5.33 10.75 -4.20
CA ASP A 109 -4.64 12.04 -4.14
C ASP A 109 -3.11 11.95 -4.36
N VAL A 110 -2.71 11.11 -5.31
CA VAL A 110 -1.30 10.90 -5.71
C VAL A 110 -1.05 11.19 -7.19
N HIS A 111 -2.03 11.74 -7.92
CA HIS A 111 -1.90 12.02 -9.33
C HIS A 111 -1.09 13.28 -9.58
N ILE A 112 -0.17 13.23 -10.57
CA ILE A 112 0.58 14.38 -11.09
C ILE A 112 -0.05 14.72 -12.44
N ASP A 113 -0.87 15.77 -12.49
CA ASP A 113 -1.67 16.11 -13.67
C ASP A 113 -0.79 16.43 -14.90
N GLU A 114 0.34 17.10 -14.69
CA GLU A 114 1.24 17.52 -15.77
C GLU A 114 1.99 16.35 -16.42
N GLU A 115 2.18 15.25 -15.69
CA GLU A 115 2.96 14.09 -16.14
C GLU A 115 2.08 12.88 -16.48
N GLY A 116 0.84 12.84 -15.98
CA GLY A 116 -0.01 11.65 -16.04
C GLY A 116 0.52 10.47 -15.23
N LEU A 117 1.35 10.74 -14.24
CA LEU A 117 2.01 9.76 -13.38
C LEU A 117 1.46 9.80 -11.96
N ALA A 118 1.89 8.87 -11.12
CA ALA A 118 1.61 8.86 -9.70
C ALA A 118 2.84 9.28 -8.88
N LEU A 119 2.62 9.97 -7.77
CA LEU A 119 3.58 10.02 -6.67
C LEU A 119 3.74 8.63 -6.03
N ARG A 120 4.81 8.42 -5.27
CA ARG A 120 5.04 7.19 -4.51
C ARG A 120 4.19 7.17 -3.25
N GLY A 121 2.92 6.79 -3.38
CA GLY A 121 1.96 6.69 -2.29
C GLY A 121 1.86 5.27 -1.73
N THR A 122 1.84 5.12 -0.40
CA THR A 122 1.54 3.85 0.28
C THR A 122 0.35 4.06 1.22
N PHE A 123 -0.65 3.20 1.10
CA PHE A 123 -1.89 3.28 1.88
C PHE A 123 -2.17 1.94 2.56
N ILE A 124 -2.38 1.96 3.87
CA ILE A 124 -2.82 0.79 4.63
C ILE A 124 -4.30 0.95 4.93
N ILE A 125 -5.08 -0.04 4.51
CA ILE A 125 -6.53 -0.04 4.52
C ILE A 125 -6.99 -1.19 5.42
N ASN A 126 -7.91 -0.90 6.34
CA ASN A 126 -8.45 -1.91 7.24
C ASN A 126 -9.54 -2.78 6.54
N PRO A 127 -9.99 -3.88 7.17
CA PRO A 127 -11.02 -4.75 6.59
C PRO A 127 -12.36 -4.09 6.26
N ASP A 128 -12.65 -2.93 6.84
CA ASP A 128 -13.86 -2.15 6.52
C ASP A 128 -13.68 -1.27 5.27
N GLY A 129 -12.49 -1.27 4.66
CA GLY A 129 -12.16 -0.41 3.51
C GLY A 129 -11.79 1.02 3.90
N VAL A 130 -11.38 1.25 5.16
CA VAL A 130 -11.00 2.57 5.69
C VAL A 130 -9.49 2.73 5.65
N ILE A 131 -8.99 3.85 5.13
CA ILE A 131 -7.57 4.20 5.09
C ILE A 131 -7.09 4.54 6.50
N LYS A 132 -6.12 3.81 7.03
CA LYS A 132 -5.60 3.96 8.39
C LYS A 132 -4.23 4.64 8.46
N THR A 133 -3.39 4.42 7.44
CA THR A 133 -2.13 5.16 7.29
C THR A 133 -1.94 5.56 5.85
N LEU A 134 -1.22 6.64 5.62
CA LEU A 134 -0.73 7.02 4.31
C LEU A 134 0.68 7.59 4.42
N GLU A 135 1.47 7.37 3.38
CA GLU A 135 2.80 7.92 3.20
C GLU A 135 2.97 8.27 1.72
N ILE A 136 3.42 9.48 1.42
CA ILE A 136 3.61 9.93 0.04
C ILE A 136 5.01 10.52 -0.08
N HIS A 137 5.81 9.99 -1.01
CA HIS A 137 7.15 10.45 -1.31
C HIS A 137 7.22 11.11 -2.68
N ASP A 138 8.19 12.00 -2.84
CA ASP A 138 8.70 12.44 -4.14
C ASP A 138 9.19 11.24 -4.96
N ASN A 139 9.05 11.34 -6.29
CA ASN A 139 9.39 10.23 -7.19
C ASN A 139 10.88 9.85 -7.20
N ALA A 140 11.76 10.71 -6.71
CA ALA A 140 13.18 10.41 -6.56
C ALA A 140 13.52 9.59 -5.29
N ILE A 141 12.57 9.45 -4.35
CA ILE A 141 12.79 8.83 -3.03
C ILE A 141 12.01 7.52 -2.93
N ALA A 142 12.67 6.39 -3.12
CA ALA A 142 12.10 5.06 -2.91
C ALA A 142 11.73 4.81 -1.43
N ARG A 143 10.82 3.87 -1.21
CA ARG A 143 10.29 3.54 0.12
C ARG A 143 10.94 2.28 0.67
N ASP A 144 10.83 2.10 1.97
CA ASP A 144 11.23 0.90 2.72
C ASP A 144 9.97 0.09 3.07
N VAL A 145 9.85 -1.09 2.50
CA VAL A 145 8.69 -1.98 2.70
C VAL A 145 8.65 -2.54 4.13
N THR A 146 9.79 -2.67 4.81
CA THR A 146 9.81 -3.10 6.21
C THR A 146 9.12 -2.09 7.12
N GLU A 147 9.24 -0.80 6.82
CA GLU A 147 8.52 0.26 7.55
C GLU A 147 7.00 0.21 7.26
N THR A 148 6.62 -0.12 6.03
CA THR A 148 5.21 -0.37 5.68
C THR A 148 4.65 -1.54 6.49
N LEU A 149 5.39 -2.65 6.58
CA LEU A 149 5.00 -3.82 7.38
C LEU A 149 4.89 -3.48 8.88
N ARG A 150 5.83 -2.69 9.41
CA ARG A 150 5.77 -2.21 10.79
C ARG A 150 4.51 -1.37 11.05
N LYS A 151 4.17 -0.45 10.14
CA LYS A 151 2.96 0.39 10.23
C LYS A 151 1.68 -0.44 10.12
N LEU A 152 1.66 -1.46 9.25
CA LEU A 152 0.54 -2.41 9.16
C LEU A 152 0.30 -3.11 10.51
N LYS A 153 1.36 -3.67 11.11
CA LYS A 153 1.25 -4.34 12.42
C LYS A 153 0.78 -3.38 13.51
N ALA A 154 1.26 -2.14 13.50
CA ALA A 154 0.80 -1.12 14.45
C ALA A 154 -0.70 -0.78 14.26
N ALA A 155 -1.16 -0.65 13.01
CA ALA A 155 -2.57 -0.40 12.72
C ALA A 155 -3.46 -1.59 13.13
N GLN A 156 -3.00 -2.82 12.92
CA GLN A 156 -3.69 -4.04 13.37
C GLN A 156 -3.76 -4.13 14.89
N TYR A 157 -2.67 -3.80 15.57
CA TYR A 157 -2.63 -3.80 17.03
C TYR A 157 -3.65 -2.83 17.62
N VAL A 158 -3.63 -1.58 17.17
CA VAL A 158 -4.58 -0.55 17.66
C VAL A 158 -6.02 -0.93 17.34
N ALA A 159 -6.30 -1.56 16.21
CA ALA A 159 -7.64 -2.03 15.85
C ALA A 159 -8.15 -3.13 16.78
N SER A 160 -7.26 -3.99 17.28
CA SER A 160 -7.60 -5.11 18.19
C SER A 160 -7.51 -4.75 19.68
N HIS A 161 -6.92 -3.61 20.03
CA HIS A 161 -6.73 -3.14 21.42
C HIS A 161 -7.30 -1.73 21.60
N PRO A 162 -8.65 -1.59 21.65
CA PRO A 162 -9.27 -0.30 21.88
C PRO A 162 -8.78 0.33 23.18
N GLY A 163 -8.39 1.59 23.14
CA GLY A 163 -7.87 2.32 24.31
C GLY A 163 -6.36 2.25 24.49
N GLU A 164 -5.63 1.54 23.62
CA GLU A 164 -4.17 1.56 23.59
C GLU A 164 -3.65 2.32 22.37
N VAL A 165 -2.45 2.88 22.48
CA VAL A 165 -1.75 3.55 21.38
C VAL A 165 -0.33 3.03 21.23
N CYS A 166 0.15 2.93 20.00
CA CYS A 166 1.52 2.56 19.68
C CYS A 166 2.41 3.81 19.72
N PRO A 167 3.40 3.88 20.63
CA PRO A 167 4.33 5.01 20.68
C PRO A 167 5.28 5.04 19.48
N ALA A 168 6.10 6.11 19.40
CA ALA A 168 7.12 6.24 18.37
C ALA A 168 8.02 5.00 18.29
N LYS A 169 8.35 4.56 17.05
CA LYS A 169 9.17 3.36 16.79
C LYS A 169 8.62 2.04 17.33
N TRP A 170 7.33 1.99 17.64
CA TRP A 170 6.72 0.75 18.12
C TRP A 170 6.88 -0.38 17.10
N ASN A 171 7.24 -1.55 17.61
CA ASN A 171 7.28 -2.81 16.88
C ASN A 171 6.44 -3.85 17.63
N GLU A 172 6.03 -4.89 16.93
CA GLU A 172 5.26 -5.99 17.49
C GLU A 172 5.95 -6.57 18.73
N GLY A 173 5.20 -6.70 19.85
CA GLY A 173 5.71 -7.13 21.15
C GLY A 173 6.29 -6.00 22.02
N ALA A 174 6.44 -4.79 21.50
CA ALA A 174 6.86 -3.65 22.30
C ALA A 174 5.72 -3.11 23.19
N LYS A 175 6.08 -2.38 24.23
CA LYS A 175 5.11 -1.75 25.15
C LYS A 175 4.25 -0.71 24.41
N THR A 176 2.99 -0.66 24.77
CA THR A 176 2.00 0.34 24.36
C THR A 176 1.71 1.32 25.50
N LEU A 177 0.94 2.35 25.21
CA LEU A 177 0.47 3.30 26.21
C LEU A 177 -1.07 3.25 26.29
N ALA A 178 -1.61 3.23 27.50
CA ALA A 178 -3.03 3.44 27.74
C ALA A 178 -3.24 4.91 28.11
N PRO A 179 -3.76 5.77 27.20
CA PRO A 179 -3.97 7.18 27.47
C PRO A 179 -4.82 7.40 28.73
N SER A 180 -4.31 8.22 29.64
CA SER A 180 -5.01 8.60 30.87
C SER A 180 -4.61 10.02 31.28
N LEU A 181 -5.42 10.67 32.12
CA LEU A 181 -5.09 11.99 32.70
C LEU A 181 -3.80 11.95 33.50
N ASP A 182 -3.50 10.80 34.13
CA ASP A 182 -2.28 10.63 34.95
C ASP A 182 -0.99 10.61 34.13
N LEU A 183 -1.07 10.34 32.82
CA LEU A 183 0.08 10.36 31.91
C LEU A 183 0.39 11.74 31.33
N VAL A 184 -0.54 12.69 31.45
CA VAL A 184 -0.36 14.03 30.90
C VAL A 184 0.82 14.73 31.60
N GLY A 185 1.83 15.10 30.81
CA GLY A 185 3.06 15.74 31.31
C GLY A 185 4.04 14.82 32.03
N LYS A 186 3.82 13.48 31.97
CA LYS A 186 4.71 12.48 32.60
C LYS A 186 5.44 11.54 31.62
N ILE A 187 5.23 11.77 30.31
CA ILE A 187 5.89 11.00 29.22
C ILE A 187 6.86 11.91 28.48
#